data_a55f203623c0e991c9059e44da61bdcf
#
_entry.id   a55f203623c0e991c9059e44da61bdcf
#
_cell.length_a   1.000
_cell.length_b   1.000
_cell.length_c   1.000
_cell.angle_alpha   90.00
_cell.angle_beta   90.00
_cell.angle_gamma   90.00
#
_symmetry.space_group_name_H-M   'P 1'
#
loop_
_entity.id
_entity.type
_entity.pdbx_description
1 polymer ?
#
loop_
_entity_poly.entity_id
_entity_poly.type
_entity_poly.pdbx_seq_one_letter_code
_entity_poly.pdbx_strand_id
1 'polypeptide(L)'
;MPLPDHAVTLTPDQIAALNKRLSESRHNINNHLSLVVATTEVLQKNPELGPRLMPNLAAQPERIINEIQAFSDAFEAALSITRDKPYTPFLKG
;
A
#
# COMPACT_ATOMS: atom_id res chain seq x y z
N MET A 1 16.06 -5.85 -18.18
CA MET A 1 16.63 -5.00 -17.10
C MET A 1 15.51 -4.23 -16.42
N PRO A 2 15.20 -4.51 -15.16
CA PRO A 2 14.10 -3.82 -14.50
C PRO A 2 14.36 -2.35 -14.21
N LEU A 3 15.63 -1.96 -14.10
CA LEU A 3 15.98 -0.58 -13.80
C LEU A 3 16.48 0.14 -15.05
N PRO A 4 16.26 1.47 -15.16
CA PRO A 4 16.84 2.24 -16.26
C PRO A 4 18.36 2.20 -16.18
N ASP A 5 19.01 2.14 -17.35
CA ASP A 5 20.47 2.13 -17.44
C ASP A 5 21.05 3.50 -17.83
N HIS A 6 20.22 4.52 -17.85
CA HIS A 6 20.59 5.90 -18.17
C HIS A 6 19.77 6.87 -17.34
N ALA A 7 20.14 8.14 -17.37
CA ALA A 7 19.45 9.16 -16.59
C ALA A 7 17.97 9.27 -17.03
N VAL A 8 17.11 9.41 -16.05
CA VAL A 8 15.67 9.62 -16.28
C VAL A 8 15.33 11.03 -15.86
N THR A 9 14.66 11.75 -16.77
CA THR A 9 14.25 13.12 -16.52
C THR A 9 12.76 13.16 -16.19
N LEU A 10 12.44 13.81 -15.07
CA LEU A 10 11.06 14.03 -14.67
C LEU A 10 10.78 15.53 -14.70
N THR A 11 9.61 15.89 -15.24
CA THR A 11 9.17 17.28 -15.18
C THR A 11 8.69 17.63 -13.78
N PRO A 12 8.64 18.92 -13.42
CA PRO A 12 8.07 19.31 -12.13
C PRO A 12 6.64 18.78 -11.92
N ASP A 13 5.83 18.73 -12.96
CA ASP A 13 4.46 18.21 -12.86
C ASP A 13 4.48 16.70 -12.57
N GLN A 14 5.39 15.96 -13.17
CA GLN A 14 5.52 14.52 -12.89
C GLN A 14 5.96 14.28 -11.46
N ILE A 15 6.90 15.08 -10.96
CA ILE A 15 7.35 14.99 -9.58
C ILE A 15 6.20 15.30 -8.62
N ALA A 16 5.44 16.37 -8.90
CA ALA A 16 4.29 16.73 -8.08
C ALA A 16 3.24 15.63 -8.04
N ALA A 17 2.98 15.00 -9.19
CA ALA A 17 2.02 13.90 -9.28
C ALA A 17 2.47 12.69 -8.45
N LEU A 18 3.76 12.33 -8.52
CA LEU A 18 4.30 11.24 -7.72
C LEU A 18 4.24 11.55 -6.23
N ASN A 19 4.57 12.77 -5.86
CA ASN A 19 4.52 13.19 -4.46
C ASN A 19 3.09 13.14 -3.91
N LYS A 20 2.14 13.59 -4.70
CA LYS A 20 0.73 13.52 -4.33
C LYS A 20 0.29 12.07 -4.14
N ARG A 21 0.67 11.20 -5.08
CA ARG A 21 0.33 9.78 -5.01
C ARG A 21 0.92 9.13 -3.77
N LEU A 22 2.18 9.44 -3.45
CA LEU A 22 2.84 8.92 -2.27
C LEU A 22 2.12 9.38 -1.00
N SER A 23 1.75 10.65 -0.94
CA SER A 23 1.03 11.23 0.19
C SER A 23 -0.31 10.54 0.41
N GLU A 24 -1.06 10.33 -0.67
CA GLU A 24 -2.36 9.64 -0.61
C GLU A 24 -2.20 8.19 -0.15
N SER A 25 -1.20 7.48 -0.68
CA SER A 25 -0.95 6.09 -0.28
C SER A 25 -0.58 6.00 1.19
N ARG A 26 0.29 6.91 1.65
CA ARG A 26 0.69 6.95 3.07
C ARG A 26 -0.51 7.20 3.97
N HIS A 27 -1.37 8.15 3.59
CA HIS A 27 -2.57 8.47 4.34
C HIS A 27 -3.51 7.26 4.43
N ASN A 28 -3.74 6.60 3.30
CA ASN A 28 -4.63 5.44 3.25
C ASN A 28 -4.07 4.26 4.06
N ILE A 29 -2.77 4.02 3.96
CA ILE A 29 -2.12 2.96 4.73
C ILE A 29 -2.24 3.25 6.22
N ASN A 30 -1.99 4.49 6.64
CA ASN A 30 -2.11 4.87 8.04
C ASN A 30 -3.54 4.69 8.55
N ASN A 31 -4.54 4.99 7.72
CA ASN A 31 -5.94 4.77 8.10
C ASN A 31 -6.21 3.29 8.32
N HIS A 32 -5.73 2.42 7.43
CA HIS A 32 -5.92 0.98 7.58
C HIS A 32 -5.21 0.45 8.82
N LEU A 33 -4.00 0.92 9.09
CA LEU A 33 -3.26 0.53 10.30
C LEU A 33 -3.97 1.00 11.57
N SER A 34 -4.54 2.21 11.54
CA SER A 34 -5.30 2.73 12.69
C SER A 34 -6.52 1.86 12.97
N LEU A 35 -7.17 1.37 11.93
CA LEU A 35 -8.29 0.44 12.10
C LEU A 35 -7.86 -0.89 12.71
N VAL A 36 -6.68 -1.39 12.30
CA VAL A 36 -6.12 -2.61 12.91
C VAL A 36 -5.89 -2.40 14.40
N VAL A 37 -5.25 -1.29 14.77
CA VAL A 37 -4.95 -1.00 16.17
C VAL A 37 -6.25 -0.86 16.97
N ALA A 38 -7.20 -0.06 16.48
CA ALA A 38 -8.46 0.18 17.18
C ALA A 38 -9.26 -1.11 17.36
N THR A 39 -9.35 -1.92 16.30
CA THR A 39 -10.09 -3.18 16.35
C THR A 39 -9.43 -4.16 17.32
N THR A 40 -8.10 -4.23 17.31
CA THR A 40 -7.36 -5.09 18.23
C THR A 40 -7.59 -4.69 19.67
N GLU A 41 -7.59 -3.40 19.98
CA GLU A 41 -7.86 -2.91 21.33
C GLU A 41 -9.27 -3.27 21.79
N VAL A 42 -10.26 -3.12 20.91
CA VAL A 42 -11.64 -3.50 21.25
C VAL A 42 -11.71 -5.00 21.54
N LEU A 43 -11.06 -5.82 20.71
CA LEU A 43 -11.09 -7.28 20.89
C LEU A 43 -10.38 -7.72 22.18
N GLN A 44 -9.34 -7.01 22.61
CA GLN A 44 -8.67 -7.32 23.86
C GLN A 44 -9.58 -7.08 25.06
N LYS A 45 -10.44 -6.07 24.99
CA LYS A 45 -11.37 -5.74 26.05
C LYS A 45 -12.67 -6.53 25.96
N ASN A 46 -13.10 -6.86 24.75
CA ASN A 46 -14.37 -7.53 24.50
C ASN A 46 -14.17 -8.67 23.49
N PRO A 47 -13.54 -9.79 23.90
CA PRO A 47 -13.26 -10.89 22.97
C PRO A 47 -14.52 -11.46 22.30
N GLU A 48 -15.68 -11.30 22.91
CA GLU A 48 -16.94 -11.78 22.35
C GLU A 48 -17.31 -11.08 21.05
N LEU A 49 -16.72 -9.95 20.74
CA LEU A 49 -16.96 -9.25 19.47
C LEU A 49 -16.14 -9.81 18.31
N GLY A 50 -15.30 -10.82 18.57
CA GLY A 50 -14.45 -11.41 17.54
C GLY A 50 -15.17 -11.77 16.26
N PRO A 51 -16.26 -12.59 16.30
CA PRO A 51 -16.95 -12.96 15.07
C PRO A 51 -17.48 -11.78 14.26
N ARG A 52 -17.85 -10.70 14.95
CA ARG A 52 -18.37 -9.50 14.29
C ARG A 52 -17.26 -8.67 13.65
N LEU A 53 -16.09 -8.56 14.32
CA LEU A 53 -15.04 -7.64 13.93
C LEU A 53 -13.94 -8.28 13.08
N MET A 54 -13.75 -9.59 13.18
CA MET A 54 -12.68 -10.27 12.46
C MET A 54 -12.71 -10.09 10.94
N PRO A 55 -13.87 -10.14 10.27
CA PRO A 55 -13.87 -9.91 8.82
C PRO A 55 -13.32 -8.55 8.43
N ASN A 56 -13.65 -7.51 9.19
CA ASN A 56 -13.12 -6.17 8.91
C ASN A 56 -11.62 -6.10 9.19
N LEU A 57 -11.19 -6.69 10.30
CA LEU A 57 -9.77 -6.72 10.65
C LEU A 57 -8.96 -7.48 9.58
N ALA A 58 -9.47 -8.63 9.13
CA ALA A 58 -8.79 -9.45 8.14
C ALA A 58 -8.68 -8.77 6.77
N ALA A 59 -9.57 -7.82 6.48
CA ALA A 59 -9.55 -7.10 5.20
C ALA A 59 -8.44 -6.03 5.14
N GLN A 60 -7.93 -5.56 6.29
CA GLN A 60 -6.99 -4.43 6.29
C GLN A 60 -5.64 -4.74 5.65
N PRO A 61 -5.01 -5.90 5.91
CA PRO A 61 -3.73 -6.20 5.25
C PRO A 61 -3.81 -6.18 3.73
N GLU A 62 -4.88 -6.72 3.14
CA GLU A 62 -5.05 -6.70 1.71
C GLU A 62 -5.18 -5.28 1.17
N ARG A 63 -5.90 -4.42 1.86
CA ARG A 63 -6.05 -3.02 1.48
C ARG A 63 -4.72 -2.28 1.52
N ILE A 64 -3.90 -2.56 2.53
CA ILE A 64 -2.55 -1.99 2.65
C ILE A 64 -1.68 -2.45 1.48
N ILE A 65 -1.71 -3.74 1.16
CA ILE A 65 -0.96 -4.30 0.05
C ILE A 65 -1.38 -3.66 -1.27
N ASN A 66 -2.68 -3.45 -1.46
CA ASN A 66 -3.19 -2.82 -2.68
C ASN A 66 -2.71 -1.37 -2.82
N GLU A 67 -2.60 -0.64 -1.71
CA GLU A 67 -2.08 0.73 -1.73
C GLU A 67 -0.60 0.75 -2.11
N ILE A 68 0.19 -0.17 -1.57
CA ILE A 68 1.60 -0.30 -1.91
C ILE A 68 1.74 -0.63 -3.39
N GLN A 69 0.94 -1.57 -3.89
CA GLN A 69 0.95 -1.96 -5.29
C GLN A 69 0.65 -0.76 -6.19
N ALA A 70 -0.39 0.00 -5.85
CA ALA A 70 -0.80 1.15 -6.65
C ALA A 70 0.31 2.21 -6.73
N PHE A 71 0.97 2.50 -5.61
CA PHE A 71 2.07 3.45 -5.63
C PHE A 71 3.27 2.89 -6.40
N SER A 72 3.60 1.62 -6.20
CA SER A 72 4.71 0.97 -6.90
C SER A 72 4.51 1.05 -8.41
N ASP A 73 3.29 0.79 -8.89
CA ASP A 73 2.99 0.86 -10.31
C ASP A 73 3.17 2.28 -10.86
N ALA A 74 2.70 3.28 -10.12
CA ALA A 74 2.84 4.67 -10.54
C ALA A 74 4.31 5.11 -10.56
N PHE A 75 5.08 4.69 -9.56
CA PHE A 75 6.50 5.00 -9.46
C PHE A 75 7.28 4.38 -10.59
N GLU A 76 7.03 3.10 -10.84
CA GLU A 76 7.73 2.37 -11.91
C GLU A 76 7.40 2.92 -13.29
N ALA A 77 6.14 3.27 -13.51
CA ALA A 77 5.73 3.87 -14.79
C ALA A 77 6.43 5.21 -15.01
N ALA A 78 6.53 6.04 -13.97
CA ALA A 78 7.16 7.35 -14.08
C ALA A 78 8.65 7.26 -14.34
N LEU A 79 9.32 6.23 -13.82
CA LEU A 79 10.77 6.06 -13.95
C LEU A 79 11.16 5.03 -15.02
N SER A 80 10.18 4.52 -15.76
CA SER A 80 10.40 3.51 -16.79
C SER A 80 11.07 2.24 -16.24
N ILE A 81 10.69 1.87 -15.03
CA ILE A 81 11.17 0.64 -14.39
C ILE A 81 10.27 -0.51 -14.81
N THR A 82 10.88 -1.63 -15.20
CA THR A 82 10.13 -2.83 -15.55
C THR A 82 10.56 -3.95 -14.62
N ARG A 83 9.60 -4.55 -13.94
CA ARG A 83 9.89 -5.68 -13.05
C ARG A 83 9.96 -6.97 -13.84
N ASP A 84 10.92 -7.84 -13.46
CA ASP A 84 11.02 -9.18 -14.03
C ASP A 84 9.84 -10.04 -13.63
N LYS A 85 9.29 -9.81 -12.45
CA LYS A 85 8.14 -10.55 -11.93
C LYS A 85 7.13 -9.58 -11.37
N PRO A 86 5.82 -9.94 -11.45
CA PRO A 86 4.80 -9.11 -10.80
C PRO A 86 5.03 -9.05 -9.30
N TYR A 87 4.59 -7.94 -8.67
CA TYR A 87 4.61 -7.82 -7.24
C TYR A 87 3.76 -8.93 -6.61
N THR A 88 4.34 -9.69 -5.69
CA THR A 88 3.62 -10.77 -5.02
C THR A 88 3.61 -10.49 -3.52
N PRO A 89 2.42 -10.22 -2.93
CA PRO A 89 2.34 -10.02 -1.49
C PRO A 89 2.74 -11.29 -0.74
N PHE A 90 3.50 -11.14 0.33
CA PHE A 90 3.97 -12.29 1.10
C PHE A 90 2.81 -13.13 1.67
N LEU A 91 1.65 -12.51 1.91
CA LEU A 91 0.49 -13.21 2.45
C LEU A 91 -0.16 -14.17 1.46
N LYS A 92 0.21 -14.09 0.19
CA LYS A 92 -0.31 -14.97 -0.85
C LYS A 92 0.70 -16.00 -1.32
N GLY A 93 1.76 -16.12 -0.58
CA GLY A 93 2.92 -16.95 -0.90
C GLY A 93 2.69 -18.30 -1.50
#